data_552f2f2c014e8fc587d16feb8e677e8b
#
_entry.id   552f2f2c014e8fc587d16feb8e677e8b
#
_cell.length_a   1.000
_cell.length_b   1.000
_cell.length_c   1.000
_cell.angle_alpha   90.00
_cell.angle_beta   90.00
_cell.angle_gamma   90.00
#
_symmetry.space_group_name_H-M   'P 1'
#
loop_
_entity.id
_entity.type
_entity.pdbx_description
1 polymer ?
#
loop_
_entity_poly.entity_id
_entity_poly.type
_entity_poly.pdbx_seq_one_letter_code
_entity_poly.pdbx_strand_id
1 'polypeptide(L)'
;MFARYGAAGSMFRVSVVLAPLSILLYSAFLPPGALFSRTPSDEYAAQTDAYLSGQLSLKQLPAPEVLSLNNPWEAGKLTGKAPRDISLYNGRYYVYYGVAPIAVFIAPVRLLSGWFPTVGLTCAVFALLGALACISLLDDIIRRYAPSMTTLARVSL
;
A
#
# COMPACT_ATOMS: atom_id res chain seq x y z
N MET A 1 -11.27 -15.20 37.59
CA MET A 1 -10.73 -14.05 36.88
C MET A 1 -10.05 -14.44 35.54
N PHE A 2 -9.71 -15.68 35.29
CA PHE A 2 -8.98 -16.16 34.10
C PHE A 2 -9.83 -16.54 32.88
N ALA A 3 -11.16 -16.70 33.01
CA ALA A 3 -12.04 -17.11 31.89
C ALA A 3 -12.34 -16.00 30.87
N ARG A 4 -12.00 -14.73 31.14
CA ARG A 4 -12.30 -13.58 30.26
C ARG A 4 -11.29 -13.38 29.12
N TYR A 5 -10.12 -14.01 29.17
CA TYR A 5 -9.09 -13.88 28.12
C TYR A 5 -9.30 -14.77 26.90
N GLY A 6 -10.12 -15.83 27.00
CA GLY A 6 -10.26 -16.83 25.95
C GLY A 6 -11.02 -16.36 24.70
N ALA A 7 -12.06 -15.55 24.87
CA ALA A 7 -12.94 -15.19 23.76
C ALA A 7 -12.35 -14.12 22.79
N ALA A 8 -11.55 -13.23 23.33
CA ALA A 8 -10.93 -12.16 22.52
C ALA A 8 -9.77 -12.64 21.64
N GLY A 9 -9.05 -13.63 22.14
CA GLY A 9 -8.04 -14.33 21.32
C GLY A 9 -8.64 -15.08 20.13
N SER A 10 -9.95 -15.34 20.15
CA SER A 10 -10.66 -16.05 19.09
C SER A 10 -10.89 -15.17 17.86
N MET A 11 -11.44 -13.95 18.00
CA MET A 11 -11.69 -13.06 16.84
C MET A 11 -10.39 -12.64 16.17
N PHE A 12 -9.39 -12.23 16.96
CA PHE A 12 -8.08 -11.88 16.43
C PHE A 12 -7.43 -13.06 15.71
N ARG A 13 -7.49 -14.28 16.27
CA ARG A 13 -6.95 -15.49 15.62
C ARG A 13 -7.66 -15.81 14.31
N VAL A 14 -8.99 -15.70 14.25
CA VAL A 14 -9.76 -15.92 13.03
C VAL A 14 -9.37 -14.89 11.96
N SER A 15 -9.26 -13.62 12.32
CA SER A 15 -8.88 -12.56 11.39
C SER A 15 -7.44 -12.69 10.89
N VAL A 16 -6.50 -13.08 11.76
CA VAL A 16 -5.09 -13.35 11.40
C VAL A 16 -4.98 -14.52 10.42
N VAL A 17 -5.92 -15.47 10.41
CA VAL A 17 -5.93 -16.59 9.45
C VAL A 17 -6.69 -16.23 8.17
N LEU A 18 -7.87 -15.63 8.29
CA LEU A 18 -8.72 -15.33 7.13
C LEU A 18 -8.12 -14.26 6.21
N ALA A 19 -7.41 -13.31 6.76
CA ALA A 19 -6.87 -12.21 6.01
C ALA A 19 -5.70 -12.61 5.07
N PRO A 20 -4.67 -13.36 5.50
CA PRO A 20 -3.69 -13.94 4.59
C PRO A 20 -4.31 -14.88 3.57
N LEU A 21 -5.31 -15.67 3.97
CA LEU A 21 -6.03 -16.56 3.07
C LEU A 21 -6.76 -15.78 1.97
N SER A 22 -7.37 -14.64 2.30
CA SER A 22 -8.02 -13.77 1.32
C SER A 22 -7.02 -13.20 0.31
N ILE A 23 -5.82 -12.79 0.76
CA ILE A 23 -4.75 -12.32 -0.13
C ILE A 23 -4.26 -13.46 -1.02
N LEU A 24 -4.06 -14.65 -0.49
CA LEU A 24 -3.65 -15.83 -1.26
C LEU A 24 -4.71 -16.19 -2.32
N LEU A 25 -5.99 -16.20 -1.96
CA LEU A 25 -7.09 -16.44 -2.91
C LEU A 25 -7.13 -15.35 -3.98
N TYR A 26 -7.00 -14.08 -3.59
CA TYR A 26 -6.93 -12.98 -4.55
C TYR A 26 -5.74 -13.12 -5.49
N SER A 27 -4.57 -13.48 -4.96
CA SER A 27 -3.35 -13.66 -5.77
C SER A 27 -3.45 -14.80 -6.79
N ALA A 28 -4.25 -15.84 -6.50
CA ALA A 28 -4.47 -16.96 -7.41
C ALA A 28 -5.23 -16.58 -8.69
N PHE A 29 -6.00 -15.48 -8.66
CA PHE A 29 -6.72 -14.93 -9.81
C PHE A 29 -5.92 -13.87 -10.60
N LEU A 30 -4.72 -13.50 -10.14
CA LEU A 30 -3.89 -12.53 -10.82
C LEU A 30 -2.98 -13.19 -11.85
N PRO A 31 -2.68 -12.52 -12.96
CA PRO A 31 -1.71 -13.02 -13.93
C PRO A 31 -0.31 -13.17 -13.31
N PRO A 32 0.52 -14.09 -13.81
CA PRO A 32 1.90 -14.25 -13.36
C PRO A 32 2.66 -12.91 -13.40
N GLY A 33 3.36 -12.58 -12.33
CA GLY A 33 4.10 -11.32 -12.22
C GLY A 33 3.29 -10.10 -11.79
N ALA A 34 1.96 -10.24 -11.59
CA ALA A 34 1.11 -9.12 -11.16
C ALA A 34 1.40 -8.61 -9.74
N LEU A 35 2.07 -9.40 -8.90
CA LEU A 35 2.38 -9.02 -7.51
C LEU A 35 3.75 -8.36 -7.36
N PHE A 36 4.72 -8.76 -8.19
CA PHE A 36 6.10 -8.30 -8.10
C PHE A 36 6.66 -8.01 -9.48
N SER A 37 7.50 -6.98 -9.59
CA SER A 37 8.24 -6.64 -10.80
C SER A 37 9.73 -6.47 -10.51
N ARG A 38 10.59 -6.77 -11.46
CA ARG A 38 12.04 -6.48 -11.37
C ARG A 38 12.39 -5.04 -11.67
N THR A 39 11.54 -4.38 -12.45
CA THR A 39 11.69 -2.97 -12.81
C THR A 39 10.59 -2.15 -12.16
N PRO A 40 10.80 -0.84 -11.93
CA PRO A 40 9.73 0.04 -11.48
C PRO A 40 8.54 -0.04 -12.45
N SER A 41 7.40 -0.49 -11.96
CA SER A 41 6.18 -0.71 -12.75
C SER A 41 5.14 0.40 -12.54
N ASP A 42 5.33 1.22 -11.52
CA ASP A 42 4.44 2.28 -11.11
C ASP A 42 5.21 3.41 -10.42
N GLU A 43 4.51 4.47 -10.08
CA GLU A 43 5.09 5.69 -9.49
C GLU A 43 5.72 5.43 -8.13
N TYR A 44 5.15 4.56 -7.31
CA TYR A 44 5.72 4.18 -6.00
C TYR A 44 7.03 3.40 -6.14
N ALA A 45 7.08 2.48 -7.09
CA ALA A 45 8.29 1.73 -7.39
C ALA A 45 9.38 2.64 -7.95
N ALA A 46 9.02 3.56 -8.86
CA ALA A 46 9.95 4.55 -9.42
C ALA A 46 10.48 5.52 -8.34
N GLN A 47 9.61 5.97 -7.42
CA GLN A 47 9.98 6.81 -6.28
C GLN A 47 10.89 6.05 -5.31
N THR A 48 10.59 4.78 -5.04
CA THR A 48 11.45 3.92 -4.21
C THR A 48 12.84 3.79 -4.80
N ASP A 49 12.95 3.54 -6.12
CA ASP A 49 14.24 3.42 -6.81
C ASP A 49 15.04 4.74 -6.77
N ALA A 50 14.36 5.88 -6.87
CA ALA A 50 14.96 7.19 -6.71
C ALA A 50 15.51 7.40 -5.28
N TYR A 51 14.72 7.10 -4.24
CA TYR A 51 15.13 7.24 -2.84
C TYR A 51 16.29 6.33 -2.48
N LEU A 52 16.29 5.09 -2.93
CA LEU A 52 17.39 4.14 -2.71
C LEU A 52 18.69 4.60 -3.43
N SER A 53 18.58 5.48 -4.41
CA SER A 53 19.70 6.11 -5.10
C SER A 53 20.09 7.48 -4.52
N GLY A 54 19.48 7.89 -3.40
CA GLY A 54 19.79 9.12 -2.70
C GLY A 54 19.22 10.39 -3.34
N GLN A 55 18.18 10.29 -4.19
CA GLN A 55 17.52 11.44 -4.82
C GLN A 55 16.02 11.48 -4.55
N LEU A 56 15.46 12.69 -4.46
CA LEU A 56 14.02 12.90 -4.25
C LEU A 56 13.22 12.94 -5.56
N SER A 57 13.86 13.37 -6.66
CA SER A 57 13.24 13.37 -8.00
C SER A 57 13.32 12.00 -8.63
N LEU A 58 12.34 11.67 -9.48
CA LEU A 58 12.40 10.45 -10.26
C LEU A 58 13.66 10.43 -11.15
N LYS A 59 14.17 9.24 -11.42
CA LYS A 59 15.30 9.03 -12.35
C LYS A 59 14.91 9.34 -13.80
N GLN A 60 13.61 9.15 -14.13
CA GLN A 60 13.09 9.50 -15.44
C GLN A 60 13.13 11.03 -15.62
N LEU A 61 13.76 11.48 -16.67
CA LEU A 61 13.80 12.89 -17.04
C LEU A 61 12.59 13.25 -17.93
N PRO A 62 12.08 14.48 -17.81
CA PRO A 62 11.05 14.99 -18.72
C PRO A 62 11.56 15.03 -20.17
N ALA A 63 10.66 14.70 -21.10
CA ALA A 63 10.95 14.85 -22.52
C ALA A 63 11.13 16.35 -22.87
N PRO A 64 11.98 16.69 -23.86
CA PRO A 64 12.21 18.06 -24.27
C PRO A 64 10.92 18.82 -24.63
N GLU A 65 9.92 18.12 -25.20
CA GLU A 65 8.63 18.70 -25.52
C GLU A 65 7.87 19.15 -24.29
N VAL A 66 8.00 18.45 -23.16
CA VAL A 66 7.38 18.80 -21.88
C VAL A 66 8.04 20.05 -21.29
N LEU A 67 9.37 20.13 -21.39
CA LEU A 67 10.13 21.26 -20.87
C LEU A 67 9.91 22.54 -21.69
N SER A 68 9.54 22.43 -22.97
CA SER A 68 9.24 23.58 -23.85
C SER A 68 7.85 24.16 -23.65
N LEU A 69 6.96 23.53 -22.86
CA LEU A 69 5.61 24.01 -22.62
C LEU A 69 5.63 25.22 -21.68
N ASN A 70 5.00 26.33 -22.07
CA ASN A 70 4.83 27.51 -21.20
C ASN A 70 4.00 27.18 -19.94
N ASN A 71 3.01 26.30 -20.09
CA ASN A 71 2.21 25.78 -18.99
C ASN A 71 2.04 24.27 -19.15
N PRO A 72 2.91 23.44 -18.55
CA PRO A 72 2.79 21.99 -18.62
C PRO A 72 1.54 21.44 -17.91
N TRP A 73 0.93 22.24 -17.02
CA TRP A 73 -0.26 21.86 -16.25
C TRP A 73 -1.58 22.11 -16.97
N GLU A 74 -1.54 22.71 -18.16
CA GLU A 74 -2.75 22.90 -18.95
C GLU A 74 -3.34 21.53 -19.35
N ALA A 75 -4.67 21.40 -19.15
CA ALA A 75 -5.39 20.17 -19.36
C ALA A 75 -5.09 19.56 -20.75
N GLY A 76 -4.70 18.30 -20.77
CA GLY A 76 -4.40 17.54 -21.97
C GLY A 76 -2.99 17.72 -22.55
N LYS A 77 -2.22 18.74 -22.19
CA LYS A 77 -0.88 18.96 -22.74
C LYS A 77 0.14 17.89 -22.33
N LEU A 78 -0.01 17.31 -21.14
CA LEU A 78 0.83 16.22 -20.65
C LEU A 78 0.30 14.82 -20.99
N THR A 79 -0.90 14.70 -21.55
CA THR A 79 -1.52 13.41 -21.87
C THR A 79 -0.62 12.58 -22.79
N GLY A 80 -0.18 11.42 -22.31
CA GLY A 80 0.72 10.52 -23.02
C GLY A 80 2.18 10.97 -23.10
N LYS A 81 2.55 12.15 -22.56
CA LYS A 81 3.92 12.70 -22.60
C LYS A 81 4.62 12.64 -21.26
N ALA A 82 3.90 12.49 -20.19
CA ALA A 82 4.43 12.35 -18.84
C ALA A 82 3.73 11.20 -18.09
N PRO A 83 4.38 10.59 -17.09
CA PRO A 83 3.70 9.68 -16.17
C PRO A 83 2.51 10.37 -15.50
N ARG A 84 1.53 9.59 -15.05
CA ARG A 84 0.37 10.12 -14.32
C ARG A 84 0.79 10.51 -12.91
N ASP A 85 0.00 11.36 -12.28
CA ASP A 85 0.10 11.68 -10.84
C ASP A 85 1.50 12.09 -10.37
N ILE A 86 2.20 12.88 -11.18
CA ILE A 86 3.51 13.45 -10.86
C ILE A 86 3.50 14.96 -10.98
N SER A 87 4.44 15.61 -10.29
CA SER A 87 4.72 17.04 -10.39
C SER A 87 5.98 17.29 -11.19
N LEU A 88 5.98 18.32 -12.02
CA LEU A 88 7.17 18.82 -12.70
C LEU A 88 7.69 20.07 -11.96
N TYR A 89 8.91 20.02 -11.47
CA TYR A 89 9.56 21.16 -10.80
C TYR A 89 11.04 21.21 -11.16
N ASN A 90 11.51 22.39 -11.56
CA ASN A 90 12.90 22.61 -11.99
C ASN A 90 13.42 21.56 -12.99
N GLY A 91 12.61 21.20 -13.99
CA GLY A 91 12.99 20.23 -15.01
C GLY A 91 13.11 18.79 -14.54
N ARG A 92 12.52 18.45 -13.39
CA ARG A 92 12.52 17.09 -12.83
C ARG A 92 11.13 16.68 -12.39
N TYR A 93 10.84 15.37 -12.43
CA TYR A 93 9.61 14.80 -11.97
C TYR A 93 9.68 14.43 -10.48
N TYR A 94 8.60 14.74 -9.75
CA TYR A 94 8.42 14.41 -8.35
C TYR A 94 7.08 13.73 -8.15
N VAL A 95 7.05 12.70 -7.32
CA VAL A 95 5.81 12.06 -6.88
C VAL A 95 5.39 12.71 -5.57
N TYR A 96 4.09 13.07 -5.47
CA TYR A 96 3.52 13.74 -4.28
C TYR A 96 2.82 12.78 -3.30
N TYR A 97 2.93 11.48 -3.54
CA TYR A 97 2.37 10.47 -2.66
C TYR A 97 3.12 10.36 -1.33
N GLY A 98 2.40 9.88 -0.30
CA GLY A 98 2.98 9.69 1.01
C GLY A 98 4.14 8.67 1.02
N VAL A 99 5.17 8.98 1.79
CA VAL A 99 6.40 8.14 1.90
C VAL A 99 6.14 6.85 2.70
N ALA A 100 5.09 6.78 3.51
CA ALA A 100 4.87 5.67 4.43
C ALA A 100 4.82 4.28 3.74
N PRO A 101 4.12 4.04 2.63
CA PRO A 101 4.14 2.75 1.95
C PRO A 101 5.54 2.36 1.46
N ILE A 102 6.32 3.35 1.00
CA ILE A 102 7.70 3.13 0.55
C ILE A 102 8.57 2.70 1.72
N ALA A 103 8.58 3.49 2.81
CA ALA A 103 9.47 3.25 3.94
C ALA A 103 9.15 1.95 4.68
N VAL A 104 7.86 1.61 4.83
CA VAL A 104 7.41 0.47 5.65
C VAL A 104 7.39 -0.84 4.87
N PHE A 105 7.12 -0.79 3.57
CA PHE A 105 6.90 -2.02 2.79
C PHE A 105 7.75 -2.11 1.51
N ILE A 106 7.65 -1.13 0.60
CA ILE A 106 8.22 -1.26 -0.75
C ILE A 106 9.76 -1.29 -0.70
N ALA A 107 10.39 -0.34 0.01
CA ALA A 107 11.84 -0.28 0.11
C ALA A 107 12.44 -1.48 0.87
N PRO A 108 11.92 -1.94 2.03
CA PRO A 108 12.37 -3.17 2.66
C PRO A 108 12.26 -4.40 1.74
N VAL A 109 11.14 -4.58 1.05
CA VAL A 109 10.98 -5.70 0.10
C VAL A 109 12.00 -5.60 -1.03
N ARG A 110 12.17 -4.42 -1.62
CA ARG A 110 13.16 -4.18 -2.68
C ARG A 110 14.58 -4.53 -2.25
N LEU A 111 14.98 -4.10 -1.06
CA LEU A 111 16.33 -4.34 -0.52
C LEU A 111 16.58 -5.82 -0.24
N LEU A 112 15.57 -6.55 0.26
CA LEU A 112 15.71 -7.95 0.66
C LEU A 112 15.56 -8.92 -0.52
N SER A 113 14.66 -8.65 -1.46
CA SER A 113 14.31 -9.59 -2.53
C SER A 113 14.85 -9.20 -3.92
N GLY A 114 15.22 -7.93 -4.10
CA GLY A 114 15.56 -7.39 -5.42
C GLY A 114 14.35 -7.13 -6.32
N TRP A 115 13.11 -7.25 -5.80
CA TRP A 115 11.87 -7.05 -6.53
C TRP A 115 11.08 -5.86 -5.97
N PHE A 116 10.27 -5.23 -6.82
CA PHE A 116 9.29 -4.25 -6.38
C PHE A 116 7.93 -4.92 -6.20
N PRO A 117 7.28 -4.78 -5.03
CA PRO A 117 5.86 -5.11 -4.91
C PRO A 117 5.04 -4.12 -5.74
N THR A 118 4.01 -4.62 -6.42
CA THR A 118 3.11 -3.76 -7.20
C THR A 118 2.20 -2.93 -6.28
N VAL A 119 1.60 -1.87 -6.82
CA VAL A 119 0.57 -1.08 -6.11
C VAL A 119 -0.55 -1.99 -5.61
N GLY A 120 -1.01 -2.96 -6.42
CA GLY A 120 -2.07 -3.89 -6.02
C GLY A 120 -1.71 -4.70 -4.77
N LEU A 121 -0.51 -5.27 -4.72
CA LEU A 121 -0.03 -5.98 -3.53
C LEU A 121 0.16 -5.04 -2.34
N THR A 122 0.73 -3.87 -2.57
CA THR A 122 0.93 -2.87 -1.52
C THR A 122 -0.40 -2.45 -0.90
N CYS A 123 -1.40 -2.13 -1.72
CA CYS A 123 -2.76 -1.82 -1.26
C CYS A 123 -3.38 -2.98 -0.48
N ALA A 124 -3.26 -4.23 -0.95
CA ALA A 124 -3.79 -5.40 -0.28
C ALA A 124 -3.16 -5.58 1.12
N VAL A 125 -1.83 -5.44 1.24
CA VAL A 125 -1.13 -5.52 2.53
C VAL A 125 -1.59 -4.44 3.50
N PHE A 126 -1.67 -3.18 3.05
CA PHE A 126 -2.11 -2.09 3.93
C PHE A 126 -3.60 -2.17 4.27
N ALA A 127 -4.46 -2.61 3.35
CA ALA A 127 -5.87 -2.87 3.64
C ALA A 127 -6.03 -3.97 4.70
N LEU A 128 -5.23 -5.03 4.61
CA LEU A 128 -5.20 -6.08 5.63
C LEU A 128 -4.77 -5.55 6.99
N LEU A 129 -3.66 -4.81 7.05
CA LEU A 129 -3.18 -4.23 8.31
C LEU A 129 -4.22 -3.27 8.92
N GLY A 130 -4.88 -2.48 8.06
CA GLY A 130 -5.99 -1.61 8.46
C GLY A 130 -7.18 -2.40 9.02
N ALA A 131 -7.60 -3.46 8.36
CA ALA A 131 -8.68 -4.33 8.83
C ALA A 131 -8.35 -4.97 10.19
N LEU A 132 -7.13 -5.49 10.35
CA LEU A 132 -6.68 -6.05 11.64
C LEU A 132 -6.67 -4.99 12.77
N ALA A 133 -6.24 -3.78 12.47
CA ALA A 133 -6.27 -2.67 13.42
C ALA A 133 -7.70 -2.29 13.82
N CYS A 134 -8.62 -2.21 12.84
CA CYS A 134 -10.04 -1.94 13.09
C CYS A 134 -10.70 -3.03 13.95
N ILE A 135 -10.43 -4.31 13.65
CA ILE A 135 -10.95 -5.44 14.44
C ILE A 135 -10.40 -5.39 15.87
N SER A 136 -9.11 -5.10 16.04
CA SER A 136 -8.50 -4.97 17.37
C SER A 136 -9.13 -3.83 18.17
N LEU A 137 -9.32 -2.67 17.53
CA LEU A 137 -9.97 -1.52 18.16
C LEU A 137 -11.43 -1.83 18.55
N LEU A 138 -12.17 -2.46 17.65
CA LEU A 138 -13.55 -2.86 17.89
C LEU A 138 -13.65 -3.84 19.08
N ASP A 139 -12.75 -4.82 19.15
CA ASP A 139 -12.70 -5.77 20.29
C ASP A 139 -12.42 -5.04 21.60
N ASP A 140 -11.53 -4.05 21.62
CA ASP A 140 -11.24 -3.24 22.79
C ASP A 140 -12.45 -2.39 23.22
N ILE A 141 -13.17 -1.79 22.28
CA ILE A 141 -14.39 -1.02 22.53
C ILE A 141 -15.49 -1.94 23.12
N ILE A 142 -15.73 -3.10 22.49
CA ILE A 142 -16.74 -4.06 22.97
C ILE A 142 -16.41 -4.53 24.38
N ARG A 143 -15.15 -4.83 24.68
CA ARG A 143 -14.75 -5.23 26.03
C ARG A 143 -15.02 -4.16 27.07
N ARG A 144 -14.81 -2.91 26.71
CA ARG A 144 -14.96 -1.77 27.65
C ARG A 144 -16.42 -1.41 27.87
N TYR A 145 -17.22 -1.34 26.80
CA TYR A 145 -18.57 -0.76 26.84
C TYR A 145 -19.71 -1.79 26.76
N ALA A 146 -19.45 -2.99 26.27
CA ALA A 146 -20.44 -4.07 26.13
C ALA A 146 -19.89 -5.43 26.59
N PRO A 147 -19.43 -5.56 27.84
CA PRO A 147 -18.76 -6.79 28.32
C PRO A 147 -19.68 -8.03 28.32
N SER A 148 -20.99 -7.83 28.32
CA SER A 148 -22.00 -8.91 28.33
C SER A 148 -22.28 -9.53 26.96
N MET A 149 -21.76 -8.96 25.86
CA MET A 149 -21.94 -9.53 24.52
C MET A 149 -21.31 -10.91 24.39
N THR A 150 -22.07 -11.85 23.83
CA THR A 150 -21.57 -13.20 23.54
C THR A 150 -20.57 -13.17 22.38
N THR A 151 -19.70 -14.19 22.32
CA THR A 151 -18.69 -14.31 21.24
C THR A 151 -19.37 -14.37 19.86
N LEU A 152 -20.52 -15.04 19.73
CA LEU A 152 -21.29 -15.11 18.48
C LEU A 152 -21.78 -13.73 18.03
N ALA A 153 -22.33 -12.92 18.95
CA ALA A 153 -22.77 -11.56 18.64
C ALA A 153 -21.61 -10.63 18.23
N ARG A 154 -20.41 -10.88 18.73
CA ARG A 154 -19.19 -10.12 18.35
C ARG A 154 -18.66 -10.46 16.94
N VAL A 155 -18.86 -11.69 16.47
CA VAL A 155 -18.42 -12.15 15.16
C VAL A 155 -19.39 -11.75 14.04
N SER A 156 -20.65 -11.45 14.37
CA SER A 156 -21.69 -11.04 13.42
C SER A 156 -21.79 -9.54 13.17
N LEU A 157 -20.97 -8.73 13.85
CA LEU A 157 -20.79 -7.29 13.61
C LEU A 157 -19.66 -7.05 12.62
#